data_df6ac9d20299b5e4de1967b382485323
#
_entry.id   df6ac9d20299b5e4de1967b382485323
#
_cell.length_a   1.000
_cell.length_b   1.000
_cell.length_c   1.000
_cell.angle_alpha   90.00
_cell.angle_beta   90.00
_cell.angle_gamma   90.00
#
_symmetry.space_group_name_H-M   'P 1'
#
loop_
_entity.id
_entity.type
_entity.pdbx_description
1 polymer ?
#
loop_
_entity_poly.entity_id
_entity_poly.type
_entity_poly.pdbx_seq_one_letter_code
_entity_poly.pdbx_strand_id
1 'polypeptide(L)'
;TAFPGSLKKVELHGSEGSAVLQEEDIIQWEFAKKKSQDAKLLEEMSQRTETGGGAADPAAIGHHGHTAIFKDFANAIKKGTPPAIDGAEGRRSVEIILGLYKAAETGKRVAFPLPKDPILKARTAKK
;
A
#
# COMPACT_ATOMS: atom_id res chain seq x y z
N THR A 1 19.66 -0.71 4.42
CA THR A 1 19.19 -1.12 3.10
C THR A 1 20.40 -1.27 2.19
N ALA A 2 20.54 -2.41 1.50
CA ALA A 2 21.62 -2.59 0.54
C ALA A 2 21.28 -1.84 -0.75
N PHE A 3 22.23 -1.09 -1.28
CA PHE A 3 22.12 -0.43 -2.57
C PHE A 3 22.94 -1.20 -3.63
N PRO A 4 22.45 -1.36 -4.87
CA PRO A 4 21.15 -0.93 -5.37
C PRO A 4 20.01 -1.80 -4.83
N GLY A 5 18.90 -1.16 -4.48
CA GLY A 5 17.67 -1.85 -4.07
C GLY A 5 16.90 -2.43 -5.27
N SER A 6 15.92 -3.25 -4.95
CA SER A 6 14.93 -3.70 -5.94
C SER A 6 13.74 -2.75 -5.98
N LEU A 7 13.05 -2.71 -7.11
CA LEU A 7 11.76 -2.02 -7.22
C LEU A 7 10.77 -2.63 -6.23
N LYS A 8 9.94 -1.78 -5.61
CA LYS A 8 8.87 -2.24 -4.73
C LYS A 8 7.86 -3.04 -5.55
N LYS A 9 7.57 -4.26 -5.12
CA LYS A 9 6.64 -5.14 -5.83
C LYS A 9 5.70 -5.81 -4.85
N VAL A 10 4.42 -5.79 -5.16
CA VAL A 10 3.38 -6.52 -4.45
C VAL A 10 2.66 -7.41 -5.46
N GLU A 11 2.68 -8.71 -5.21
CA GLU A 11 2.02 -9.72 -6.03
C GLU A 11 0.91 -10.38 -5.24
N LEU A 12 -0.29 -10.42 -5.82
CA LEU A 12 -1.44 -11.10 -5.26
C LEU A 12 -1.91 -12.15 -6.26
N HIS A 13 -1.86 -13.42 -5.87
CA HIS A 13 -2.31 -14.53 -6.67
C HIS A 13 -3.41 -15.28 -5.93
N GLY A 14 -4.57 -15.39 -6.55
CA GLY A 14 -5.72 -16.08 -6.02
C GLY A 14 -6.30 -17.08 -7.01
N SER A 15 -7.29 -17.86 -6.57
CA SER A 15 -7.96 -18.86 -7.41
C SER A 15 -8.70 -18.27 -8.61
N GLU A 16 -9.05 -16.99 -8.55
CA GLU A 16 -9.82 -16.32 -9.61
C GLU A 16 -9.02 -15.27 -10.38
N GLY A 17 -7.73 -15.09 -10.09
CA GLY A 17 -6.91 -14.15 -10.84
C GLY A 17 -5.66 -13.69 -10.10
N SER A 18 -4.94 -12.79 -10.77
CA SER A 18 -3.69 -12.22 -10.28
C SER A 18 -3.64 -10.72 -10.52
N ALA A 19 -3.04 -10.02 -9.57
CA ALA A 19 -2.71 -8.61 -9.67
C ALA A 19 -1.27 -8.38 -9.23
N VAL A 20 -0.54 -7.56 -9.96
CA VAL A 20 0.85 -7.19 -9.64
C VAL A 20 0.97 -5.68 -9.68
N LEU A 21 1.36 -5.11 -8.57
CA LEU A 21 1.74 -3.71 -8.41
C LEU A 21 3.26 -3.63 -8.35
N GLN A 22 3.86 -2.79 -9.19
CA GLN A 22 5.28 -2.50 -9.15
C GLN A 22 5.48 -0.99 -9.07
N GLU A 23 6.19 -0.54 -8.06
CA GLU A 23 6.25 0.86 -7.64
C GLU A 23 4.83 1.41 -7.39
N GLU A 24 4.33 2.28 -8.26
CA GLU A 24 2.99 2.86 -8.21
C GLU A 24 2.08 2.40 -9.35
N ASP A 25 2.58 1.47 -10.21
CA ASP A 25 1.88 1.01 -11.40
C ASP A 25 1.33 -0.40 -11.23
N ILE A 26 0.13 -0.63 -11.76
CA ILE A 26 -0.43 -1.98 -11.90
C ILE A 26 0.11 -2.55 -13.21
N ILE A 27 1.07 -3.49 -13.10
CA ILE A 27 1.70 -4.13 -14.27
C ILE A 27 1.01 -5.42 -14.71
N GLN A 28 0.14 -5.97 -13.85
CA GLN A 28 -0.70 -7.14 -14.17
C GLN A 28 -2.04 -7.01 -13.46
N TRP A 29 -3.12 -7.26 -14.21
CA TRP A 29 -4.49 -7.29 -13.70
C TRP A 29 -5.31 -8.30 -14.51
N GLU A 30 -5.28 -9.54 -14.06
CA GLU A 30 -5.88 -10.66 -14.77
C GLU A 30 -6.82 -11.42 -13.86
N PHE A 31 -8.11 -11.37 -14.18
CA PHE A 31 -9.16 -12.06 -13.42
C PHE A 31 -10.08 -12.84 -14.33
N ALA A 32 -10.55 -14.00 -13.88
CA ALA A 32 -11.50 -14.85 -14.59
C ALA A 32 -12.83 -14.12 -14.87
N LYS A 33 -13.24 -13.24 -13.95
CA LYS A 33 -14.42 -12.38 -14.12
C LYS A 33 -13.97 -10.92 -14.16
N LYS A 34 -14.10 -10.29 -15.32
CA LYS A 34 -13.86 -8.85 -15.47
C LYS A 34 -15.03 -8.06 -14.90
N LYS A 35 -14.73 -6.99 -14.16
CA LYS A 35 -15.71 -6.03 -13.63
C LYS A 35 -15.68 -4.76 -14.47
N SER A 36 -16.82 -4.08 -14.60
CA SER A 36 -16.93 -2.82 -15.36
C SER A 36 -16.00 -1.71 -14.85
N GLN A 37 -15.66 -1.75 -13.56
CA GLN A 37 -14.75 -0.80 -12.92
C GLN A 37 -13.27 -1.07 -13.20
N ASP A 38 -12.89 -2.27 -13.70
CA ASP A 38 -11.49 -2.63 -13.93
C ASP A 38 -10.83 -1.73 -14.98
N ALA A 39 -11.54 -1.43 -16.07
CA ALA A 39 -11.03 -0.55 -17.12
C ALA A 39 -10.72 0.86 -16.58
N LYS A 40 -11.63 1.41 -15.78
CA LYS A 40 -11.45 2.73 -15.16
C LYS A 40 -10.28 2.74 -14.18
N LEU A 41 -10.15 1.70 -13.36
CA LEU A 41 -9.04 1.56 -12.43
C LEU A 41 -7.69 1.51 -13.16
N LEU A 42 -7.60 0.71 -14.21
CA LEU A 42 -6.37 0.60 -15.00
C LEU A 42 -6.03 1.91 -15.72
N GLU A 43 -7.02 2.61 -16.24
CA GLU A 43 -6.84 3.93 -16.86
C GLU A 43 -6.31 4.95 -15.83
N GLU A 44 -6.95 5.04 -14.66
CA GLU A 44 -6.52 5.94 -13.58
C GLU A 44 -5.10 5.64 -13.09
N MET A 45 -4.71 4.37 -13.04
CA MET A 45 -3.37 3.96 -12.62
C MET A 45 -2.32 4.18 -13.72
N SER A 46 -2.67 3.98 -15.01
CA SER A 46 -1.74 4.18 -16.12
C SER A 46 -1.37 5.65 -16.36
N GLN A 47 -2.20 6.58 -15.87
CA GLN A 47 -1.92 8.02 -15.97
C GLN A 47 -0.97 8.54 -14.89
N ARG A 48 -0.54 7.70 -13.97
CA ARG A 48 0.37 8.07 -12.87
C ARG A 48 1.84 7.90 -13.25
N THR A 49 2.20 8.21 -14.48
CA THR A 49 3.58 8.16 -14.95
C THR A 49 4.50 9.09 -14.15
N GLU A 50 5.68 8.58 -13.82
CA GLU A 50 6.88 9.26 -13.30
C GLU A 50 7.00 9.43 -11.78
N THR A 51 6.96 8.33 -11.05
CA THR A 51 7.55 8.31 -9.72
C THR A 51 8.49 7.11 -9.56
N GLY A 52 9.54 7.10 -10.32
CA GLY A 52 10.69 6.25 -10.01
C GLY A 52 11.39 6.81 -8.79
N GLY A 53 11.36 6.11 -7.69
CA GLY A 53 12.05 6.56 -6.47
C GLY A 53 11.88 5.57 -5.32
N GLY A 54 12.66 5.74 -4.27
CA GLY A 54 12.62 4.88 -3.11
C GLY A 54 13.85 4.00 -2.97
N ALA A 55 13.70 2.67 -2.77
CA ALA A 55 14.82 1.78 -2.53
C ALA A 55 15.77 1.65 -3.74
N ALA A 56 15.25 1.79 -4.98
CA ALA A 56 16.05 1.71 -6.19
C ALA A 56 16.78 3.02 -6.49
N ASP A 57 16.14 4.17 -6.30
CA ASP A 57 16.74 5.50 -6.45
C ASP A 57 16.14 6.48 -5.43
N PRO A 58 16.81 6.71 -4.30
CA PRO A 58 16.33 7.66 -3.29
C PRO A 58 16.26 9.11 -3.78
N ALA A 59 17.00 9.48 -4.83
CA ALA A 59 16.99 10.83 -5.37
C ALA A 59 15.79 11.11 -6.28
N ALA A 60 15.16 10.07 -6.80
CA ALA A 60 14.00 10.17 -7.69
C ALA A 60 12.65 10.10 -6.95
N ILE A 61 12.63 10.32 -5.62
CA ILE A 61 11.38 10.31 -4.85
C ILE A 61 10.51 11.50 -5.28
N GLY A 62 9.38 11.20 -5.92
CA GLY A 62 8.41 12.21 -6.34
C GLY A 62 7.63 12.80 -5.16
N HIS A 63 7.14 14.02 -5.35
CA HIS A 63 6.34 14.74 -4.33
C HIS A 63 4.83 14.71 -4.60
N HIS A 64 4.40 14.02 -5.67
CA HIS A 64 3.00 14.01 -6.13
C HIS A 64 2.03 13.48 -5.08
N GLY A 65 2.40 12.39 -4.39
CA GLY A 65 1.58 11.81 -3.33
C GLY A 65 1.36 12.79 -2.17
N HIS A 66 2.41 13.45 -1.70
CA HIS A 66 2.30 14.47 -0.64
C HIS A 66 1.46 15.66 -1.10
N THR A 67 1.66 16.11 -2.34
CA THR A 67 0.86 17.21 -2.91
C THR A 67 -0.62 16.84 -2.97
N ALA A 68 -0.96 15.62 -3.37
CA ALA A 68 -2.35 15.15 -3.41
C ALA A 68 -2.98 15.13 -2.01
N ILE A 69 -2.27 14.63 -0.99
CA ILE A 69 -2.74 14.59 0.40
C ILE A 69 -2.98 16.00 0.92
N PHE A 70 -2.07 16.94 0.70
CA PHE A 70 -2.24 18.34 1.15
C PHE A 70 -3.42 19.03 0.45
N LYS A 71 -3.60 18.79 -0.86
CA LYS A 71 -4.76 19.34 -1.60
C LYS A 71 -6.07 18.77 -1.08
N ASP A 72 -6.13 17.46 -0.86
CA ASP A 72 -7.32 16.80 -0.32
C ASP A 72 -7.67 17.33 1.07
N PHE A 73 -6.70 17.43 1.95
CA PHE A 73 -6.89 17.94 3.30
C PHE A 73 -7.36 19.41 3.31
N ALA A 74 -6.75 20.27 2.48
CA ALA A 74 -7.17 21.67 2.35
C ALA A 74 -8.61 21.78 1.81
N ASN A 75 -8.99 20.93 0.86
CA ASN A 75 -10.35 20.87 0.33
C ASN A 75 -11.35 20.34 1.37
N ALA A 76 -10.97 19.35 2.16
CA ALA A 76 -11.79 18.83 3.26
C ALA A 76 -12.12 19.92 4.28
N ILE A 77 -11.12 20.71 4.69
CA ILE A 77 -11.33 21.86 5.59
C ILE A 77 -12.29 22.88 4.96
N LYS A 78 -12.06 23.27 3.71
CA LYS A 78 -12.91 24.27 3.03
C LYS A 78 -14.36 23.83 2.88
N LYS A 79 -14.59 22.53 2.66
CA LYS A 79 -15.92 21.95 2.44
C LYS A 79 -16.58 21.46 3.74
N GLY A 80 -15.87 21.40 4.85
CA GLY A 80 -16.37 20.81 6.10
C GLY A 80 -16.63 19.30 5.97
N THR A 81 -15.88 18.60 5.13
CA THR A 81 -16.01 17.15 4.88
C THR A 81 -14.78 16.41 5.36
N PRO A 82 -14.86 15.10 5.69
CA PRO A 82 -13.66 14.30 5.97
C PRO A 82 -12.72 14.27 4.76
N PRO A 83 -11.39 14.19 4.97
CA PRO A 83 -10.44 13.91 3.90
C PRO A 83 -10.59 12.47 3.40
N ALA A 84 -10.15 12.19 2.18
CA ALA A 84 -10.21 10.84 1.58
C ALA A 84 -9.41 9.81 2.38
N ILE A 85 -8.31 10.25 3.00
CA ILE A 85 -7.51 9.43 3.92
C ILE A 85 -7.64 10.02 5.32
N ASP A 86 -8.63 9.57 6.05
CA ASP A 86 -8.82 9.90 7.47
C ASP A 86 -8.00 8.97 8.39
N GLY A 87 -8.16 9.15 9.70
CA GLY A 87 -7.45 8.34 10.70
C GLY A 87 -7.83 6.85 10.65
N ALA A 88 -9.06 6.52 10.28
CA ALA A 88 -9.51 5.13 10.15
C ALA A 88 -8.87 4.46 8.93
N GLU A 89 -8.79 5.16 7.81
CA GLU A 89 -8.13 4.67 6.61
C GLU A 89 -6.61 4.53 6.81
N GLY A 90 -5.97 5.52 7.43
CA GLY A 90 -4.55 5.44 7.79
C GLY A 90 -4.24 4.27 8.74
N ARG A 91 -5.15 3.96 9.67
CA ARG A 91 -5.03 2.83 10.57
C ARG A 91 -4.97 1.48 9.83
N ARG A 92 -5.71 1.31 8.75
CA ARG A 92 -5.74 0.04 7.98
C ARG A 92 -4.37 -0.40 7.50
N SER A 93 -3.58 0.54 6.98
CA SER A 93 -2.22 0.25 6.53
C SER A 93 -1.31 -0.22 7.68
N VAL A 94 -1.39 0.46 8.83
CA VAL A 94 -0.65 0.08 10.04
C VAL A 94 -1.12 -1.28 10.55
N GLU A 95 -2.42 -1.54 10.55
CA GLU A 95 -3.00 -2.80 10.99
C GLU A 95 -2.51 -3.99 10.16
N ILE A 96 -2.39 -3.82 8.83
CA ILE A 96 -1.84 -4.86 7.94
C ILE A 96 -0.40 -5.18 8.33
N ILE A 97 0.44 -4.15 8.53
CA ILE A 97 1.84 -4.33 8.94
C ILE A 97 1.93 -5.07 10.28
N LEU A 98 1.14 -4.66 11.26
CA LEU A 98 1.09 -5.32 12.56
C LEU A 98 0.61 -6.76 12.47
N GLY A 99 -0.35 -7.04 11.59
CA GLY A 99 -0.82 -8.39 11.31
C GLY A 99 0.27 -9.27 10.69
N LEU A 100 1.07 -8.74 9.77
CA LEU A 100 2.23 -9.43 9.20
C LEU A 100 3.25 -9.79 10.27
N TYR A 101 3.61 -8.85 11.14
CA TYR A 101 4.53 -9.13 12.25
C TYR A 101 3.98 -10.20 13.19
N LYS A 102 2.70 -10.12 13.52
CA LYS A 102 2.04 -11.12 14.36
C LYS A 102 2.02 -12.51 13.71
N ALA A 103 1.75 -12.59 12.42
CA ALA A 103 1.81 -13.84 11.67
C ALA A 103 3.22 -14.43 11.67
N ALA A 104 4.23 -13.60 11.42
CA ALA A 104 5.64 -14.00 11.44
C ALA A 104 6.11 -14.48 12.83
N GLU A 105 5.64 -13.82 13.92
CA GLU A 105 5.99 -14.20 15.29
C GLU A 105 5.33 -15.52 15.70
N THR A 106 4.06 -15.72 15.32
CA THR A 106 3.26 -16.86 15.79
C THR A 106 3.25 -18.06 14.85
N GLY A 107 3.64 -17.88 13.58
CA GLY A 107 3.48 -18.89 12.53
C GLY A 107 2.02 -19.20 12.19
N LYS A 108 1.06 -18.37 12.63
CA LYS A 108 -0.38 -18.62 12.50
C LYS A 108 -1.04 -17.61 11.59
N ARG A 109 -2.16 -18.04 10.99
CA ARG A 109 -3.05 -17.14 10.25
C ARG A 109 -3.57 -16.03 11.17
N VAL A 110 -3.57 -14.81 10.66
CA VAL A 110 -4.13 -13.63 11.32
C VAL A 110 -5.37 -13.18 10.56
N ALA A 111 -6.48 -13.01 11.27
CA ALA A 111 -7.71 -12.46 10.72
C ALA A 111 -7.77 -10.95 10.94
N PHE A 112 -8.36 -10.22 10.00
CA PHE A 112 -8.63 -8.79 10.10
C PHE A 112 -10.13 -8.52 10.19
N PRO A 113 -10.57 -7.43 10.84
CA PRO A 113 -9.73 -6.49 11.58
C PRO A 113 -9.11 -7.12 12.85
N LEU A 114 -7.97 -6.59 13.29
CA LEU A 114 -7.36 -7.05 14.53
C LEU A 114 -8.25 -6.67 15.73
N PRO A 115 -8.58 -7.61 16.62
CA PRO A 115 -9.46 -7.31 17.75
C PRO A 115 -8.86 -6.34 18.77
N LYS A 116 -7.53 -6.23 18.77
CA LYS A 116 -6.74 -5.27 19.53
C LYS A 116 -5.34 -5.14 18.92
N ASP A 117 -4.69 -4.01 19.19
CA ASP A 117 -3.34 -3.78 18.70
C ASP A 117 -2.37 -4.80 19.32
N PRO A 118 -1.56 -5.50 18.52
CA PRO A 118 -0.60 -6.46 19.03
C PRO A 118 0.56 -5.74 19.73
N ILE A 119 0.97 -6.27 20.88
CA ILE A 119 2.22 -5.86 21.52
C ILE A 119 3.33 -6.67 20.86
N LEU A 120 4.17 -6.00 20.08
CA LEU A 120 5.32 -6.63 19.44
C LEU A 120 6.45 -6.75 20.45
N LYS A 121 6.99 -7.96 20.60
CA LYS A 121 8.19 -8.15 21.41
C LYS A 121 9.41 -7.59 20.71
N ALA A 122 10.24 -6.84 21.43
CA ALA A 122 11.52 -6.39 20.89
C ALA A 122 12.33 -7.61 20.45
N ARG A 123 12.81 -7.57 19.21
CA ARG A 123 13.67 -8.63 18.69
C ARG A 123 15.01 -8.52 19.40
N THR A 124 15.26 -9.37 20.38
CA THR A 124 16.61 -9.51 20.94
C THR A 124 17.53 -9.99 19.82
N ALA A 125 18.51 -9.17 19.45
CA ALA A 125 19.54 -9.60 18.51
C ALA A 125 20.18 -10.86 19.10
N LYS A 126 20.05 -12.00 18.42
CA LYS A 126 20.89 -13.15 18.72
C LYS A 126 22.32 -12.73 18.38
N LYS A 127 23.15 -12.65 19.43
CA LYS A 127 24.59 -12.51 19.27
C LYS A 127 25.15 -13.71 18.52
#